data_87577fb8362b21baa5e818000c6de512
#
_entry.id   87577fb8362b21baa5e818000c6de512
#
_cell.length_a   1.000
_cell.length_b   1.000
_cell.length_c   1.000
_cell.angle_alpha   90.00
_cell.angle_beta   90.00
_cell.angle_gamma   90.00
#
_symmetry.space_group_name_H-M   'P 1'
#
loop_
_entity.id
_entity.type
_entity.pdbx_description
1 polymer ?
#
loop_
_entity_poly.entity_id
_entity_poly.type
_entity_poly.pdbx_seq_one_letter_code
_entity_poly.pdbx_strand_id
1 'polypeptide(L)'
;VVDDDRAAREGLGFLLGSLGLRVEAHASAAELLERLDCAGVGRILADVRMPGMTGLELLDELGRRGCALPVIMITGHGDVPMAVRAMRAGAMDFFEKPVNGMALVGRLNEALALSRSRAEAARGAAQVRARVDSLTAREAEVARAVLAGRLNKQIAAELGISLKTVEIHRHNVMDKMGASSAADLVRLLVAAGWTET
;
A
#
# COMPACT_ATOMS: atom_id res chain seq x y z
N VAL A 1 -18.21 -1.76 -4.86
CA VAL A 1 -19.35 -1.05 -4.25
C VAL A 1 -19.91 -1.94 -3.15
N VAL A 2 -20.14 -1.39 -1.97
CA VAL A 2 -20.75 -2.09 -0.82
C VAL A 2 -21.95 -1.27 -0.35
N ASP A 3 -23.13 -1.85 -0.46
CA ASP A 3 -24.41 -1.18 -0.12
C ASP A 3 -25.48 -2.28 0.08
N ASP A 4 -26.25 -2.25 1.13
CA ASP A 4 -27.31 -3.24 1.39
C ASP A 4 -28.55 -3.00 0.52
N ASP A 5 -28.78 -1.76 0.07
CA ASP A 5 -29.84 -1.44 -0.88
C ASP A 5 -29.44 -1.92 -2.29
N ARG A 6 -30.21 -2.89 -2.78
CA ARG A 6 -30.01 -3.44 -4.11
C ARG A 6 -30.11 -2.41 -5.23
N ALA A 7 -31.07 -1.50 -5.17
CA ALA A 7 -31.29 -0.49 -6.20
C ALA A 7 -30.14 0.53 -6.24
N ALA A 8 -29.66 0.97 -5.07
CA ALA A 8 -28.49 1.84 -4.97
C ALA A 8 -27.24 1.15 -5.52
N ARG A 9 -27.03 -0.11 -5.16
CA ARG A 9 -25.91 -0.93 -5.61
C ARG A 9 -25.88 -1.13 -7.11
N GLU A 10 -27.04 -1.48 -7.71
CA GLU A 10 -27.18 -1.64 -9.17
C GLU A 10 -27.03 -0.31 -9.91
N GLY A 11 -27.60 0.77 -9.39
CA GLY A 11 -27.48 2.11 -9.96
C GLY A 11 -26.04 2.62 -9.99
N LEU A 12 -25.32 2.48 -8.89
CA LEU A 12 -23.88 2.81 -8.84
C LEU A 12 -23.07 1.91 -9.77
N GLY A 13 -23.37 0.61 -9.80
CA GLY A 13 -22.73 -0.34 -10.70
C GLY A 13 -22.89 0.04 -12.16
N PHE A 14 -24.12 0.40 -12.56
CA PHE A 14 -24.42 0.86 -13.92
C PHE A 14 -23.67 2.16 -14.25
N LEU A 15 -23.74 3.17 -13.37
CA LEU A 15 -23.04 4.44 -13.55
C LEU A 15 -21.55 4.23 -13.76
N LEU A 16 -20.91 3.48 -12.87
CA LEU A 16 -19.46 3.24 -12.91
C LEU A 16 -19.06 2.35 -14.09
N GLY A 17 -19.88 1.38 -14.45
CA GLY A 17 -19.70 0.52 -15.61
C GLY A 17 -19.77 1.28 -16.92
N SER A 18 -20.69 2.25 -17.04
CA SER A 18 -20.81 3.12 -18.22
C SER A 18 -19.56 3.99 -18.45
N LEU A 19 -18.76 4.19 -17.43
CA LEU A 19 -17.48 4.92 -17.47
C LEU A 19 -16.28 3.98 -17.72
N GLY A 20 -16.53 2.72 -18.09
CA GLY A 20 -15.49 1.73 -18.36
C GLY A 20 -14.81 1.17 -17.12
N LEU A 21 -15.35 1.37 -15.92
CA LEU A 21 -14.81 0.85 -14.68
C LEU A 21 -15.31 -0.59 -14.43
N ARG A 22 -14.41 -1.49 -14.05
CA ARG A 22 -14.80 -2.79 -13.53
C ARG A 22 -15.33 -2.63 -12.11
N VAL A 23 -16.55 -3.08 -11.87
CA VAL A 23 -17.23 -2.94 -10.59
C VAL A 23 -17.51 -4.32 -10.01
N GLU A 24 -17.12 -4.52 -8.77
CA GLU A 24 -17.54 -5.64 -7.94
C GLU A 24 -18.56 -5.09 -6.92
N ALA A 25 -19.70 -5.76 -6.79
CA ALA A 25 -20.80 -5.31 -5.95
C ALA A 25 -21.04 -6.32 -4.82
N HIS A 26 -21.11 -5.83 -3.60
CA HIS A 26 -21.29 -6.61 -2.37
C HIS A 26 -22.48 -6.08 -1.59
N ALA A 27 -23.32 -6.98 -1.08
CA ALA A 27 -24.50 -6.62 -0.31
C ALA A 27 -24.20 -6.33 1.17
N SER A 28 -22.99 -6.60 1.63
CA SER A 28 -22.57 -6.37 3.00
C SER A 28 -21.06 -6.16 3.12
N ALA A 29 -20.67 -5.54 4.21
CA ALA A 29 -19.25 -5.40 4.57
C ALA A 29 -18.56 -6.78 4.75
N ALA A 30 -19.25 -7.76 5.30
CA ALA A 30 -18.73 -9.12 5.47
C ALA A 30 -18.38 -9.77 4.13
N GLU A 31 -19.30 -9.69 3.16
CA GLU A 31 -19.07 -10.23 1.81
C GLU A 31 -17.87 -9.57 1.12
N LEU A 32 -17.70 -8.25 1.26
CA LEU A 32 -16.51 -7.57 0.76
C LEU A 32 -15.25 -8.13 1.42
N LEU A 33 -15.22 -8.19 2.77
CA LEU A 33 -14.02 -8.56 3.54
C LEU A 33 -13.54 -9.99 3.29
N GLU A 34 -14.43 -10.89 2.86
CA GLU A 34 -14.10 -12.27 2.47
C GLU A 34 -13.37 -12.35 1.11
N ARG A 35 -13.62 -11.41 0.21
CA ARG A 35 -13.11 -11.43 -1.16
C ARG A 35 -12.06 -10.37 -1.46
N LEU A 36 -11.85 -9.45 -0.51
CA LEU A 36 -11.03 -8.27 -0.72
C LEU A 36 -9.54 -8.61 -0.79
N ASP A 37 -8.91 -8.28 -1.91
CA ASP A 37 -7.45 -8.21 -2.02
C ASP A 37 -6.95 -6.81 -1.64
N CYS A 38 -6.44 -6.67 -0.43
CA CYS A 38 -5.88 -5.41 0.07
C CYS A 38 -4.55 -5.00 -0.58
N ALA A 39 -3.86 -5.92 -1.26
CA ALA A 39 -2.61 -5.65 -1.98
C ALA A 39 -2.86 -5.22 -3.43
N GLY A 40 -4.08 -5.41 -3.91
CA GLY A 40 -4.49 -5.04 -5.26
C GLY A 40 -4.58 -3.53 -5.50
N VAL A 41 -4.91 -3.17 -6.73
CA VAL A 41 -5.22 -1.80 -7.12
C VAL A 41 -6.73 -1.65 -7.22
N GLY A 42 -7.29 -0.74 -6.46
CA GLY A 42 -8.72 -0.52 -6.45
C GLY A 42 -9.14 0.63 -5.53
N ARG A 43 -10.42 0.70 -5.30
CA ARG A 43 -11.05 1.65 -4.39
C ARG A 43 -12.37 1.07 -3.89
N ILE A 44 -12.79 1.46 -2.71
CA ILE A 44 -14.01 1.01 -2.08
C ILE A 44 -14.98 2.17 -2.03
N LEU A 45 -16.21 1.92 -2.45
CA LEU A 45 -17.35 2.81 -2.32
C LEU A 45 -18.33 2.14 -1.39
N ALA A 46 -18.51 2.64 -0.19
CA ALA A 46 -19.27 1.97 0.86
C ALA A 46 -20.40 2.83 1.40
N ASP A 47 -21.59 2.25 1.51
CA ASP A 47 -22.66 2.86 2.29
C ASP A 47 -22.30 2.89 3.78
N VAL A 48 -22.70 3.96 4.45
CA VAL A 48 -22.45 4.11 5.90
C VAL A 48 -23.35 3.23 6.73
N ARG A 49 -24.63 3.09 6.33
CA ARG A 49 -25.65 2.40 7.10
C ARG A 49 -25.99 1.06 6.48
N MET A 50 -25.33 0.02 6.95
CA MET A 50 -25.61 -1.35 6.53
C MET A 50 -25.95 -2.23 7.73
N PRO A 51 -26.81 -3.24 7.58
CA PRO A 51 -27.09 -4.23 8.62
C PRO A 51 -25.83 -5.01 9.01
N GLY A 52 -25.71 -5.31 10.29
CA GLY A 52 -24.56 -6.00 10.86
C GLY A 52 -23.37 -5.06 11.02
N MET A 53 -22.43 -5.06 10.06
CA MET A 53 -21.28 -4.17 10.08
C MET A 53 -21.57 -2.90 9.28
N THR A 54 -21.52 -1.76 9.93
CA THR A 54 -21.67 -0.44 9.31
C THR A 54 -20.46 -0.09 8.44
N GLY A 55 -20.62 0.88 7.52
CA GLY A 55 -19.48 1.35 6.71
C GLY A 55 -18.35 1.97 7.54
N LEU A 56 -18.65 2.60 8.67
CA LEU A 56 -17.62 3.11 9.59
C LEU A 56 -16.84 1.96 10.26
N GLU A 57 -17.53 0.92 10.72
CA GLU A 57 -16.87 -0.27 11.27
C GLU A 57 -16.07 -1.03 10.22
N LEU A 58 -16.55 -1.07 8.97
CA LEU A 58 -15.77 -1.58 7.83
C LEU A 58 -14.49 -0.79 7.63
N LEU A 59 -14.54 0.53 7.68
CA LEU A 59 -13.37 1.40 7.54
C LEU A 59 -12.32 1.14 8.64
N ASP A 60 -12.77 0.99 9.89
CA ASP A 60 -11.91 0.64 11.02
C ASP A 60 -11.29 -0.76 10.83
N GLU A 61 -12.06 -1.73 10.32
CA GLU A 61 -11.58 -3.09 10.05
C GLU A 61 -10.53 -3.11 8.94
N LEU A 62 -10.75 -2.36 7.86
CA LEU A 62 -9.78 -2.18 6.79
C LEU A 62 -8.47 -1.59 7.31
N GLY A 63 -8.55 -0.60 8.20
CA GLY A 63 -7.40 -0.02 8.88
C GLY A 63 -6.64 -1.07 9.72
N ARG A 64 -7.34 -1.90 10.51
CA ARG A 64 -6.73 -2.99 11.30
C ARG A 64 -6.05 -4.06 10.44
N ARG A 65 -6.58 -4.35 9.26
CA ARG A 65 -5.98 -5.26 8.28
C ARG A 65 -4.81 -4.66 7.51
N GLY A 66 -4.50 -3.39 7.72
CA GLY A 66 -3.47 -2.67 6.93
C GLY A 66 -3.86 -2.50 5.46
N CYS A 67 -5.15 -2.49 5.15
CA CYS A 67 -5.65 -2.34 3.79
C CYS A 67 -5.44 -0.90 3.30
N ALA A 68 -4.61 -0.72 2.28
CA ALA A 68 -4.25 0.60 1.76
C ALA A 68 -5.22 1.12 0.68
N LEU A 69 -6.30 0.39 0.38
CA LEU A 69 -7.29 0.82 -0.61
C LEU A 69 -8.05 2.06 -0.12
N PRO A 70 -8.17 3.10 -0.95
CA PRO A 70 -8.95 4.28 -0.61
C PRO A 70 -10.43 3.94 -0.47
N VAL A 71 -11.07 4.47 0.57
CA VAL A 71 -12.50 4.29 0.84
C VAL A 71 -13.21 5.62 0.68
N ILE A 72 -14.27 5.64 -0.11
CA ILE A 72 -15.21 6.74 -0.24
C ILE A 72 -16.52 6.29 0.39
N MET A 73 -17.02 7.08 1.33
CA MET A 73 -18.28 6.79 2.02
C MET A 73 -19.46 7.44 1.29
N ILE A 74 -20.56 6.72 1.22
CA ILE A 74 -21.84 7.25 0.70
C ILE A 74 -22.92 7.02 1.75
N THR A 75 -23.87 7.93 1.86
CA THR A 75 -25.01 7.75 2.76
C THR A 75 -26.27 8.44 2.25
N GLY A 76 -27.42 7.86 2.53
CA GLY A 76 -28.72 8.51 2.27
C GLY A 76 -29.14 9.51 3.36
N HIS A 77 -28.46 9.51 4.52
CA HIS A 77 -28.75 10.40 5.64
C HIS A 77 -27.42 10.76 6.29
N GLY A 78 -26.74 11.76 5.72
CA GLY A 78 -25.50 12.29 6.24
C GLY A 78 -25.76 13.46 7.20
N ASP A 79 -25.03 13.49 8.28
CA ASP A 79 -24.86 14.67 9.10
C ASP A 79 -23.38 15.03 9.24
N VAL A 80 -23.11 16.26 9.62
CA VAL A 80 -21.72 16.76 9.76
C VAL A 80 -20.91 15.91 10.75
N PRO A 81 -21.45 15.51 11.92
CA PRO A 81 -20.73 14.60 12.82
C PRO A 81 -20.35 13.26 12.19
N MET A 82 -21.22 12.67 11.38
CA MET A 82 -20.94 11.41 10.68
C MET A 82 -19.82 11.57 9.64
N ALA A 83 -19.87 12.62 8.82
CA ALA A 83 -18.82 12.94 7.87
C ALA A 83 -17.47 13.16 8.55
N VAL A 84 -17.44 13.92 9.66
CA VAL A 84 -16.21 14.14 10.45
C VAL A 84 -15.67 12.82 11.01
N ARG A 85 -16.52 11.93 11.49
CA ARG A 85 -16.10 10.60 11.99
C ARG A 85 -15.50 9.77 10.84
N ALA A 86 -16.14 9.73 9.68
CA ALA A 86 -15.63 9.00 8.52
C ALA A 86 -14.25 9.51 8.11
N MET A 87 -14.06 10.82 8.00
CA MET A 87 -12.77 11.42 7.63
C MET A 87 -11.68 11.14 8.66
N ARG A 88 -12.01 11.20 9.98
CA ARG A 88 -11.06 10.84 11.05
C ARG A 88 -10.69 9.36 11.07
N ALA A 89 -11.61 8.49 10.67
CA ALA A 89 -11.36 7.06 10.53
C ALA A 89 -10.55 6.70 9.27
N GLY A 90 -10.23 7.69 8.41
CA GLY A 90 -9.38 7.50 7.24
C GLY A 90 -10.15 7.35 5.92
N ALA A 91 -11.44 7.67 5.87
CA ALA A 91 -12.14 7.81 4.58
C ALA A 91 -11.46 8.88 3.73
N MET A 92 -11.37 8.62 2.44
CA MET A 92 -10.83 9.58 1.49
C MET A 92 -11.82 10.70 1.19
N ASP A 93 -13.11 10.38 1.19
CA ASP A 93 -14.19 11.34 0.99
C ASP A 93 -15.54 10.80 1.50
N PHE A 94 -16.55 11.70 1.52
CA PHE A 94 -17.88 11.41 1.98
C PHE A 94 -18.90 12.08 1.05
N PHE A 95 -19.90 11.33 0.57
CA PHE A 95 -20.97 11.80 -0.30
C PHE A 95 -22.35 11.50 0.29
N GLU A 96 -23.27 12.43 0.10
CA GLU A 96 -24.68 12.22 0.42
C GLU A 96 -25.46 11.80 -0.84
N LYS A 97 -26.38 10.84 -0.72
CA LYS A 97 -27.31 10.44 -1.77
C LYS A 97 -28.45 11.49 -1.90
N PRO A 98 -28.85 11.91 -3.11
CA PRO A 98 -28.38 11.44 -4.41
C PRO A 98 -27.00 11.99 -4.79
N VAL A 99 -26.11 11.12 -5.22
CA VAL A 99 -24.71 11.47 -5.49
C VAL A 99 -24.57 12.22 -6.79
N ASN A 100 -23.86 13.35 -6.79
CA ASN A 100 -23.44 14.00 -8.02
C ASN A 100 -22.42 13.12 -8.76
N GLY A 101 -22.82 12.54 -9.88
CA GLY A 101 -22.00 11.60 -10.63
C GLY A 101 -20.65 12.17 -11.08
N MET A 102 -20.59 13.44 -11.52
CA MET A 102 -19.34 14.06 -11.95
C MET A 102 -18.36 14.25 -10.78
N ALA A 103 -18.85 14.72 -9.64
CA ALA A 103 -18.03 14.87 -8.44
C ALA A 103 -17.51 13.51 -7.95
N LEU A 104 -18.36 12.49 -7.91
CA LEU A 104 -17.97 11.12 -7.54
C LEU A 104 -16.89 10.57 -8.47
N VAL A 105 -17.05 10.73 -9.79
CA VAL A 105 -16.07 10.25 -10.78
C VAL A 105 -14.71 10.93 -10.59
N GLY A 106 -14.68 12.24 -10.35
CA GLY A 106 -13.45 12.96 -10.04
C GLY A 106 -12.71 12.34 -8.85
N ARG A 107 -13.42 12.11 -7.74
CA ARG A 107 -12.84 11.52 -6.52
C ARG A 107 -12.44 10.05 -6.71
N LEU A 108 -13.20 9.29 -7.48
CA LEU A 108 -12.84 7.91 -7.81
C LEU A 108 -11.56 7.83 -8.64
N ASN A 109 -11.31 8.77 -9.54
CA ASN A 109 -10.07 8.82 -10.32
C ASN A 109 -8.87 9.17 -9.43
N GLU A 110 -9.02 10.13 -8.53
CA GLU A 110 -7.99 10.46 -7.53
C GLU A 110 -7.70 9.25 -6.61
N ALA A 111 -8.75 8.57 -6.15
CA ALA A 111 -8.62 7.36 -5.35
C ALA A 111 -7.86 6.25 -6.10
N LEU A 112 -8.12 6.07 -7.39
CA LEU A 112 -7.42 5.09 -8.19
C LEU A 112 -5.94 5.45 -8.39
N ALA A 113 -5.63 6.72 -8.64
CA ALA A 113 -4.26 7.20 -8.76
C ALA A 113 -3.48 6.96 -7.46
N LEU A 114 -4.08 7.29 -6.31
CA LEU A 114 -3.50 7.05 -4.98
C LEU A 114 -3.26 5.56 -4.74
N SER A 115 -4.24 4.70 -5.07
CA SER A 115 -4.12 3.25 -4.92
C SER A 115 -2.99 2.68 -5.77
N ARG A 116 -2.86 3.11 -7.03
CA ARG A 116 -1.76 2.69 -7.92
C ARG A 116 -0.41 3.08 -7.35
N SER A 117 -0.24 4.34 -6.94
CA SER A 117 1.00 4.83 -6.34
C SER A 117 1.41 4.03 -5.09
N ARG A 118 0.44 3.73 -4.20
CA ARG A 118 0.68 2.90 -3.00
C ARG A 118 1.08 1.47 -3.37
N ALA A 119 0.40 0.86 -4.32
CA ALA A 119 0.71 -0.50 -4.78
C ALA A 119 2.09 -0.59 -5.46
N GLU A 120 2.49 0.44 -6.22
CA GLU A 120 3.83 0.54 -6.83
C GLU A 120 4.91 0.69 -5.76
N ALA A 121 4.70 1.56 -4.78
CA ALA A 121 5.62 1.74 -3.65
C ALA A 121 5.78 0.45 -2.83
N ALA A 122 4.68 -0.24 -2.53
CA ALA A 122 4.70 -1.51 -1.80
C ALA A 122 5.44 -2.61 -2.58
N ARG A 123 5.22 -2.71 -3.89
CA ARG A 123 5.95 -3.64 -4.77
C ARG A 123 7.44 -3.33 -4.81
N GLY A 124 7.81 -2.05 -4.93
CA GLY A 124 9.20 -1.61 -4.89
C GLY A 124 9.88 -2.00 -3.57
N ALA A 125 9.23 -1.73 -2.44
CA ALA A 125 9.74 -2.11 -1.13
C ALA A 125 9.89 -3.63 -0.95
N ALA A 126 8.89 -4.41 -1.39
CA ALA A 126 8.94 -5.86 -1.36
C ALA A 126 10.09 -6.42 -2.22
N GLN A 127 10.32 -5.84 -3.40
CA GLN A 127 11.42 -6.23 -4.27
C GLN A 127 12.79 -5.95 -3.64
N VAL A 128 12.97 -4.79 -3.02
CA VAL A 128 14.22 -4.47 -2.32
C VAL A 128 14.44 -5.42 -1.14
N ARG A 129 13.39 -5.71 -0.37
CA ARG A 129 13.46 -6.68 0.75
C ARG A 129 13.85 -8.08 0.25
N ALA A 130 13.25 -8.58 -0.81
CA ALA A 130 13.59 -9.87 -1.40
C ALA A 130 15.07 -9.93 -1.85
N ARG A 131 15.62 -8.83 -2.38
CA ARG A 131 17.06 -8.74 -2.72
C ARG A 131 17.94 -8.81 -1.48
N VAL A 132 17.57 -8.10 -0.41
CA VAL A 132 18.28 -8.17 0.88
C VAL A 132 18.27 -9.59 1.44
N ASP A 133 17.11 -10.27 1.40
CA ASP A 133 16.97 -11.64 1.89
C ASP A 133 17.79 -12.67 1.06
N SER A 134 18.17 -12.32 -0.17
CA SER A 134 19.04 -13.13 -1.03
C SER A 134 20.53 -13.01 -0.71
N LEU A 135 20.92 -12.09 0.16
CA LEU A 135 22.32 -11.94 0.58
C LEU A 135 22.74 -13.11 1.47
N THR A 136 23.90 -13.66 1.21
CA THR A 136 24.53 -14.61 2.13
C THR A 136 24.95 -13.91 3.44
N ALA A 137 25.19 -14.65 4.50
CA ALA A 137 25.63 -14.09 5.78
C ALA A 137 26.86 -13.16 5.62
N ARG A 138 27.83 -13.56 4.81
CA ARG A 138 29.04 -12.76 4.53
C ARG A 138 28.77 -11.51 3.70
N GLU A 139 27.90 -11.62 2.72
CA GLU A 139 27.47 -10.46 1.94
C GLU A 139 26.67 -9.46 2.79
N ALA A 140 25.84 -9.95 3.71
CA ALA A 140 25.11 -9.11 4.65
C ALA A 140 26.06 -8.39 5.64
N GLU A 141 27.11 -9.05 6.14
CA GLU A 141 28.12 -8.41 6.98
C GLU A 141 28.84 -7.30 6.22
N VAL A 142 29.27 -7.56 4.97
CA VAL A 142 29.90 -6.56 4.13
C VAL A 142 28.94 -5.42 3.80
N ALA A 143 27.66 -5.70 3.52
CA ALA A 143 26.64 -4.67 3.27
C ALA A 143 26.43 -3.77 4.48
N ARG A 144 26.38 -4.31 5.71
CA ARG A 144 26.31 -3.51 6.95
C ARG A 144 27.53 -2.62 7.13
N ALA A 145 28.73 -3.14 6.88
CA ALA A 145 29.95 -2.34 6.98
C ALA A 145 29.99 -1.19 5.94
N VAL A 146 29.45 -1.44 4.74
CA VAL A 146 29.28 -0.37 3.72
C VAL A 146 28.27 0.67 4.17
N LEU A 147 27.16 0.25 4.74
CA LEU A 147 26.14 1.13 5.31
C LEU A 147 26.73 2.03 6.41
N ALA A 148 27.60 1.47 7.27
CA ALA A 148 28.35 2.22 8.30
C ALA A 148 29.51 3.06 7.75
N GLY A 149 29.64 3.22 6.42
CA GLY A 149 30.66 4.05 5.79
C GLY A 149 32.08 3.48 5.85
N ARG A 150 32.28 2.19 6.16
CA ARG A 150 33.59 1.57 6.29
C ARG A 150 34.30 1.43 4.95
N LEU A 151 35.59 1.71 4.94
CA LEU A 151 36.46 1.49 3.78
C LEU A 151 36.82 0.00 3.66
N ASN A 152 37.13 -0.49 2.46
CA ASN A 152 37.48 -1.89 2.21
C ASN A 152 38.57 -2.43 3.16
N LYS A 153 39.60 -1.61 3.50
CA LYS A 153 40.65 -2.01 4.44
C LYS A 153 40.12 -2.24 5.86
N GLN A 154 39.17 -1.42 6.30
CA GLN A 154 38.53 -1.55 7.62
C GLN A 154 37.66 -2.79 7.65
N ILE A 155 36.85 -3.02 6.59
CA ILE A 155 36.01 -4.22 6.43
C ILE A 155 36.89 -5.50 6.47
N ALA A 156 38.00 -5.50 5.74
CA ALA A 156 38.95 -6.63 5.71
C ALA A 156 39.47 -6.95 7.11
N ALA A 157 39.87 -5.91 7.86
CA ALA A 157 40.37 -6.07 9.24
C ALA A 157 39.30 -6.56 10.22
N GLU A 158 38.11 -5.95 10.16
CA GLU A 158 36.96 -6.26 11.04
C GLU A 158 36.45 -7.71 10.81
N LEU A 159 36.37 -8.15 9.54
CA LEU A 159 35.88 -9.48 9.20
C LEU A 159 36.93 -10.57 9.11
N GLY A 160 38.24 -10.25 9.31
CA GLY A 160 39.33 -11.17 9.23
C GLY A 160 39.56 -11.83 7.87
N ILE A 161 39.31 -11.08 6.78
CA ILE A 161 39.42 -11.58 5.40
C ILE A 161 40.35 -10.68 4.57
N SER A 162 40.75 -11.17 3.39
CA SER A 162 41.63 -10.38 2.49
C SER A 162 40.86 -9.20 1.86
N LEU A 163 41.60 -8.16 1.51
CA LEU A 163 41.04 -7.01 0.75
C LEU A 163 40.36 -7.48 -0.53
N LYS A 164 40.96 -8.40 -1.26
CA LYS A 164 40.41 -8.98 -2.48
C LYS A 164 39.09 -9.71 -2.23
N THR A 165 38.96 -10.42 -1.09
CA THR A 165 37.73 -11.08 -0.70
C THR A 165 36.62 -10.07 -0.42
N VAL A 166 36.94 -8.93 0.23
CA VAL A 166 35.98 -7.83 0.43
C VAL A 166 35.48 -7.28 -0.89
N GLU A 167 36.39 -7.05 -1.86
CA GLU A 167 36.01 -6.55 -3.18
C GLU A 167 35.05 -7.52 -3.91
N ILE A 168 35.30 -8.83 -3.82
CA ILE A 168 34.40 -9.85 -4.38
C ILE A 168 33.02 -9.79 -3.71
N HIS A 169 32.95 -9.78 -2.38
CA HIS A 169 31.69 -9.70 -1.68
C HIS A 169 30.96 -8.39 -1.96
N ARG A 170 31.63 -7.26 -2.02
CA ARG A 170 31.04 -5.98 -2.43
C ARG A 170 30.45 -6.04 -3.84
N HIS A 171 31.18 -6.63 -4.80
CA HIS A 171 30.68 -6.82 -6.14
C HIS A 171 29.39 -7.64 -6.14
N ASN A 172 29.40 -8.79 -5.46
CA ASN A 172 28.22 -9.65 -5.36
C ASN A 172 27.02 -8.94 -4.68
N VAL A 173 27.27 -8.16 -3.61
CA VAL A 173 26.24 -7.35 -2.96
C VAL A 173 25.66 -6.32 -3.93
N MET A 174 26.52 -5.59 -4.64
CA MET A 174 26.07 -4.61 -5.63
C MET A 174 25.20 -5.25 -6.72
N ASP A 175 25.62 -6.40 -7.22
CA ASP A 175 24.92 -7.16 -8.25
C ASP A 175 23.54 -7.65 -7.76
N LYS A 176 23.49 -8.32 -6.61
CA LYS A 176 22.26 -8.83 -6.01
C LYS A 176 21.28 -7.71 -5.66
N MET A 177 21.80 -6.60 -5.14
CA MET A 177 20.99 -5.44 -4.82
C MET A 177 20.59 -4.62 -6.05
N GLY A 178 21.27 -4.82 -7.19
CA GLY A 178 21.10 -4.02 -8.41
C GLY A 178 21.53 -2.57 -8.20
N ALA A 179 22.52 -2.36 -7.34
CA ALA A 179 23.02 -1.03 -7.00
C ALA A 179 24.11 -0.59 -7.98
N SER A 180 24.01 0.63 -8.48
CA SER A 180 24.97 1.21 -9.44
C SER A 180 26.16 1.90 -8.76
N SER A 181 26.05 2.20 -7.47
CA SER A 181 27.08 2.86 -6.66
C SER A 181 26.93 2.51 -5.18
N ALA A 182 27.98 2.77 -4.38
CA ALA A 182 27.90 2.59 -2.92
C ALA A 182 26.78 3.45 -2.31
N ALA A 183 26.60 4.67 -2.79
CA ALA A 183 25.52 5.54 -2.33
C ALA A 183 24.12 4.97 -2.67
N ASP A 184 23.99 4.37 -3.85
CA ASP A 184 22.76 3.71 -4.27
C ASP A 184 22.49 2.45 -3.40
N LEU A 185 23.53 1.67 -3.11
CA LEU A 185 23.42 0.54 -2.18
C LEU A 185 22.93 0.99 -0.80
N VAL A 186 23.53 2.02 -0.22
CA VAL A 186 23.11 2.57 1.08
C VAL A 186 21.64 2.99 1.04
N ARG A 187 21.22 3.71 -0.01
CA ARG A 187 19.83 4.12 -0.20
C ARG A 187 18.87 2.92 -0.21
N LEU A 188 19.22 1.85 -0.92
CA LEU A 188 18.42 0.62 -1.00
C LEU A 188 18.35 -0.12 0.34
N LEU A 189 19.47 -0.23 1.07
CA LEU A 189 19.51 -0.87 2.39
C LEU A 189 18.66 -0.10 3.41
N VAL A 190 18.76 1.23 3.43
CA VAL A 190 17.92 2.08 4.30
C VAL A 190 16.43 1.92 3.94
N ALA A 191 16.08 1.89 2.65
CA ALA A 191 14.71 1.66 2.19
C ALA A 191 14.18 0.26 2.60
N ALA A 192 15.06 -0.72 2.79
CA ALA A 192 14.72 -2.04 3.33
C ALA A 192 14.61 -2.07 4.87
N GLY A 193 14.83 -0.95 5.55
CA GLY A 193 14.77 -0.83 7.01
C GLY A 193 16.08 -1.13 7.74
N TRP A 194 17.21 -1.20 7.03
CA TRP A 194 18.52 -1.32 7.67
C TRP A 194 18.96 0.04 8.22
N THR A 195 19.47 0.03 9.44
CA THR A 195 20.01 1.22 10.12
C THR A 195 21.48 0.99 10.46
N GLU A 196 22.22 2.08 10.54
CA GLU A 196 23.56 2.04 11.14
C GLU A 196 23.41 1.65 12.62
N THR A 197 24.00 0.53 12.99
CA THR A 197 24.09 0.08 14.40
C THR A 197 25.50 0.26 14.88
#